data_976a9a94f044040d813bc6c601c3219c
#
_entry.id   976a9a94f044040d813bc6c601c3219c
#
_cell.length_a   1.000
_cell.length_b   1.000
_cell.length_c   1.000
_cell.angle_alpha   90.00
_cell.angle_beta   90.00
_cell.angle_gamma   90.00
#
_symmetry.space_group_name_H-M   'P 1'
#
loop_
_entity.id
_entity.type
_entity.pdbx_description
1 polymer ?
#
loop_
_entity_poly.entity_id
_entity_poly.type
_entity_poly.pdbx_seq_one_letter_code
_entity_poly.pdbx_strand_id
1 'polypeptide(L)'
;MGNKLIMIRHAPVISDGLFYGSRDVACRCPNTQEAKKIRASLPNDFNLYVSSAKRCLTTANSLFPEMTATAYDALIEQNFGSWEGIPYENIPDIGTLSSKELGEFRPPQGESFNEVCVRVNLAVDEILKKSNNQENIVIVAHAGTIRAVL
;
A
#
# COMPACT_ATOMS: atom_id res chain seq x y z
N MET A 1 -15.26 10.16 -20.70
CA MET A 1 -14.04 10.30 -19.86
C MET A 1 -13.58 8.91 -19.46
N GLY A 2 -12.29 8.69 -19.49
CA GLY A 2 -11.72 7.38 -19.09
C GLY A 2 -11.87 7.12 -17.60
N ASN A 3 -11.91 5.85 -17.23
CA ASN A 3 -11.90 5.41 -15.84
C ASN A 3 -10.55 5.71 -15.18
N LYS A 4 -10.57 5.92 -13.88
CA LYS A 4 -9.37 6.26 -13.12
C LYS A 4 -9.03 5.14 -12.15
N LEU A 5 -7.76 4.78 -12.12
CA LEU A 5 -7.15 4.04 -11.02
C LEU A 5 -6.46 5.05 -10.12
N ILE A 6 -6.94 5.18 -8.90
CA ILE A 6 -6.41 6.12 -7.91
C ILE A 6 -5.87 5.32 -6.73
N MET A 7 -4.63 5.57 -6.38
CA MET A 7 -3.99 4.91 -5.25
C MET A 7 -3.74 5.91 -4.12
N ILE A 8 -4.12 5.51 -2.92
CA ILE A 8 -3.96 6.30 -1.69
C ILE A 8 -3.01 5.56 -0.76
N ARG A 9 -1.96 6.23 -0.33
CA ARG A 9 -1.09 5.70 0.73
C ARG A 9 -1.82 5.78 2.07
N HIS A 10 -1.65 4.74 2.90
CA HIS A 10 -2.17 4.73 4.27
C HIS A 10 -1.70 5.96 5.07
N ALA A 11 -2.44 6.31 6.13
CA ALA A 11 -2.11 7.39 7.05
C ALA A 11 -0.74 7.17 7.73
N PRO A 12 -0.11 8.25 8.25
CA PRO A 12 1.18 8.14 8.95
C PRO A 12 1.16 7.09 10.06
N VAL A 13 2.20 6.25 10.10
CA VAL A 13 2.32 5.16 11.07
C VAL A 13 2.91 5.62 12.40
N ILE A 14 2.64 4.81 13.43
CA ILE A 14 3.25 4.92 14.75
C ILE A 14 4.19 3.72 14.86
N SER A 15 5.43 3.88 14.37
CA SER A 15 6.42 2.79 14.29
C SER A 15 7.39 2.74 15.47
N ASP A 16 7.38 3.78 16.32
CA ASP A 16 8.29 3.93 17.46
C ASP A 16 9.77 3.80 17.07
N GLY A 17 10.13 4.28 15.87
CA GLY A 17 11.50 4.23 15.34
C GLY A 17 11.92 2.85 14.83
N LEU A 18 10.99 1.88 14.76
CA LEU A 18 11.26 0.55 14.25
C LEU A 18 10.99 0.46 12.75
N PHE A 19 11.81 -0.31 12.04
CA PHE A 19 11.63 -0.59 10.64
C PHE A 19 10.44 -1.53 10.42
N TYR A 20 9.66 -1.27 9.42
CA TYR A 20 8.48 -2.08 9.09
C TYR A 20 8.25 -2.15 7.58
N GLY A 21 7.60 -3.20 7.14
CA GLY A 21 7.10 -3.39 5.80
C GLY A 21 5.76 -4.14 5.86
N SER A 22 5.79 -5.46 5.75
CA SER A 22 4.59 -6.31 5.87
C SER A 22 4.04 -6.40 7.29
N ARG A 23 4.87 -6.09 8.30
CA ARG A 23 4.48 -6.13 9.71
C ARG A 23 3.33 -5.14 9.96
N ASP A 24 2.35 -5.57 10.75
CA ASP A 24 1.28 -4.70 11.20
C ASP A 24 1.78 -3.65 12.19
N VAL A 25 1.56 -2.39 11.85
CA VAL A 25 1.82 -1.24 12.70
C VAL A 25 0.58 -0.34 12.70
N ALA A 26 0.32 0.30 13.83
CA ALA A 26 -0.77 1.25 13.96
C ALA A 26 -0.50 2.51 13.14
N CYS A 27 -1.55 3.23 12.78
CA CYS A 27 -1.44 4.52 12.12
C CYS A 27 -2.24 5.60 12.86
N ARG A 28 -1.90 6.84 12.57
CA ARG A 28 -2.64 8.01 13.02
C ARG A 28 -3.74 8.31 12.01
N CYS A 29 -5.00 8.06 12.37
CA CYS A 29 -6.13 8.29 11.48
C CYS A 29 -6.17 9.73 10.97
N PRO A 30 -6.55 9.96 9.70
CA PRO A 30 -6.85 11.30 9.19
C PRO A 30 -7.94 11.95 10.04
N ASN A 31 -7.78 13.23 10.32
CA ASN A 31 -8.86 13.98 10.96
C ASN A 31 -9.99 14.28 9.94
N THR A 32 -11.11 14.78 10.44
CA THR A 32 -12.30 15.04 9.61
C THR A 32 -12.02 15.99 8.45
N GLN A 33 -11.17 17.02 8.64
CA GLN A 33 -10.84 17.97 7.59
C GLN A 33 -9.94 17.34 6.51
N GLU A 34 -8.94 16.57 6.90
CA GLU A 34 -8.06 15.83 5.97
C GLU A 34 -8.86 14.83 5.16
N ALA A 35 -9.75 14.07 5.81
CA ALA A 35 -10.64 13.13 5.13
C ALA A 35 -11.56 13.83 4.12
N LYS A 36 -12.13 14.98 4.47
CA LYS A 36 -12.95 15.77 3.54
C LYS A 36 -12.18 16.25 2.31
N LYS A 37 -10.95 16.74 2.50
CA LYS A 37 -10.09 17.19 1.40
C LYS A 37 -9.75 16.05 0.43
N ILE A 38 -9.40 14.88 0.96
CA ILE A 38 -9.10 13.71 0.14
C ILE A 38 -10.34 13.29 -0.65
N ARG A 39 -11.49 13.15 0.00
CA ARG A 39 -12.74 12.76 -0.66
C ARG A 39 -13.16 13.75 -1.74
N ALA A 40 -12.97 15.05 -1.52
CA ALA A 40 -13.31 16.09 -2.50
C ALA A 40 -12.46 16.00 -3.79
N SER A 41 -11.30 15.37 -3.74
CA SER A 41 -10.43 15.17 -4.90
C SER A 41 -10.74 13.89 -5.70
N LEU A 42 -11.64 13.05 -5.20
CA LEU A 42 -11.99 11.76 -5.80
C LEU A 42 -13.25 11.86 -6.67
N PRO A 43 -13.44 10.92 -7.61
CA PRO A 43 -14.72 10.77 -8.30
C PRO A 43 -15.86 10.51 -7.30
N ASN A 44 -17.09 10.87 -7.69
CA ASN A 44 -18.28 10.62 -6.86
C ASN A 44 -18.56 9.13 -6.68
N ASP A 45 -18.33 8.34 -7.73
CA ASP A 45 -18.57 6.90 -7.75
C ASP A 45 -17.27 6.16 -8.04
N PHE A 46 -16.94 5.20 -7.19
CA PHE A 46 -15.78 4.32 -7.35
C PHE A 46 -15.94 3.04 -6.52
N ASN A 47 -15.24 2.00 -6.92
CA ASN A 47 -15.05 0.79 -6.11
C ASN A 47 -13.83 0.95 -5.22
N LEU A 48 -13.96 0.57 -3.96
CA LEU A 48 -12.93 0.70 -2.95
C LEU A 48 -12.26 -0.65 -2.66
N TYR A 49 -10.96 -0.68 -2.86
CA TYR A 49 -10.09 -1.80 -2.52
C TYR A 49 -9.03 -1.37 -1.51
N VAL A 50 -8.53 -2.32 -0.75
CA VAL A 50 -7.60 -2.02 0.34
C VAL A 50 -6.61 -3.15 0.57
N SER A 51 -5.37 -2.83 0.92
CA SER A 51 -4.44 -3.79 1.50
C SER A 51 -5.01 -4.31 2.82
N SER A 52 -4.85 -5.60 3.10
CA SER A 52 -5.31 -6.21 4.35
C SER A 52 -4.54 -5.77 5.60
N ALA A 53 -3.47 -4.99 5.45
CA ALA A 53 -2.75 -4.44 6.59
C ALA A 53 -3.63 -3.49 7.42
N LYS A 54 -3.53 -3.59 8.74
CA LYS A 54 -4.35 -2.81 9.69
C LYS A 54 -4.34 -1.31 9.40
N ARG A 55 -3.17 -0.72 9.12
CA ARG A 55 -3.05 0.70 8.80
C ARG A 55 -3.81 1.13 7.55
N CYS A 56 -3.91 0.25 6.56
CA CYS A 56 -4.69 0.50 5.36
C CYS A 56 -6.20 0.38 5.62
N LEU A 57 -6.62 -0.64 6.36
CA LEU A 57 -8.01 -0.81 6.76
C LEU A 57 -8.49 0.37 7.62
N THR A 58 -7.69 0.79 8.58
CA THR A 58 -7.99 1.95 9.44
C THR A 58 -8.09 3.23 8.62
N THR A 59 -7.18 3.45 7.69
CA THR A 59 -7.21 4.61 6.80
C THR A 59 -8.45 4.61 5.92
N ALA A 60 -8.77 3.47 5.28
CA ALA A 60 -9.96 3.33 4.44
C ALA A 60 -11.24 3.60 5.22
N ASN A 61 -11.37 3.05 6.43
CA ASN A 61 -12.54 3.30 7.29
C ASN A 61 -12.67 4.75 7.72
N SER A 62 -11.56 5.43 7.97
CA SER A 62 -11.56 6.86 8.32
C SER A 62 -11.93 7.75 7.15
N LEU A 63 -11.48 7.41 5.94
CA LEU A 63 -11.78 8.17 4.73
C LEU A 63 -13.22 7.90 4.23
N PHE A 64 -13.67 6.66 4.30
CA PHE A 64 -14.89 6.17 3.67
C PHE A 64 -15.72 5.33 4.64
N PRO A 65 -16.22 5.90 5.75
CA PRO A 65 -16.88 5.13 6.80
C PRO A 65 -18.17 4.43 6.34
N GLU A 66 -18.78 4.91 5.27
CA GLU A 66 -20.03 4.37 4.72
C GLU A 66 -19.82 3.33 3.61
N MET A 67 -18.57 3.12 3.19
CA MET A 67 -18.23 2.20 2.10
C MET A 67 -17.68 0.89 2.65
N THR A 68 -17.97 -0.19 1.93
CA THR A 68 -17.33 -1.49 2.17
C THR A 68 -16.13 -1.62 1.23
N ALA A 69 -14.93 -1.77 1.80
CA ALA A 69 -13.72 -2.01 1.04
C ALA A 69 -13.49 -3.51 0.84
N THR A 70 -13.04 -3.90 -0.35
CA THR A 70 -12.59 -5.28 -0.61
C THR A 70 -11.09 -5.38 -0.31
N ALA A 71 -10.73 -6.22 0.65
CA ALA A 71 -9.34 -6.41 1.08
C ALA A 71 -8.60 -7.43 0.21
N TYR A 72 -7.33 -7.12 -0.10
CA TYR A 72 -6.41 -7.99 -0.85
C TYR A 72 -5.10 -8.15 -0.11
N ASP A 73 -4.74 -9.37 0.25
CA ASP A 73 -3.44 -9.68 0.88
C ASP A 73 -2.27 -9.39 -0.07
N ALA A 74 -2.48 -9.59 -1.37
CA ALA A 74 -1.45 -9.30 -2.38
C ALA A 74 -1.09 -7.81 -2.51
N LEU A 75 -1.84 -6.90 -1.90
CA LEU A 75 -1.55 -5.46 -1.87
C LEU A 75 -0.71 -5.04 -0.66
N ILE A 76 -0.34 -5.96 0.21
CA ILE A 76 0.50 -5.70 1.39
C ILE A 76 1.87 -5.14 0.97
N GLU A 77 2.48 -4.35 1.87
CA GLU A 77 3.84 -3.80 1.67
C GLU A 77 4.88 -4.92 1.61
N GLN A 78 6.03 -4.59 1.06
CA GLN A 78 7.17 -5.51 0.99
C GLN A 78 7.49 -6.13 2.34
N ASN A 79 7.68 -7.44 2.35
CA ASN A 79 8.20 -8.16 3.51
C ASN A 79 9.72 -8.00 3.56
N PHE A 80 10.21 -7.25 4.54
CA PHE A 80 11.63 -7.05 4.76
C PHE A 80 12.25 -8.11 5.69
N GLY A 81 11.51 -9.16 6.02
CA GLY A 81 12.00 -10.31 6.77
C GLY A 81 12.57 -9.94 8.14
N SER A 82 13.79 -10.38 8.41
CA SER A 82 14.45 -10.16 9.70
C SER A 82 14.79 -8.69 10.02
N TRP A 83 14.68 -7.79 9.03
CA TRP A 83 14.86 -6.35 9.28
C TRP A 83 13.63 -5.71 9.92
N GLU A 84 12.46 -6.33 9.82
CA GLU A 84 11.26 -5.78 10.41
C GLU A 84 11.29 -5.86 11.94
N GLY A 85 10.94 -4.76 12.58
CA GLY A 85 10.89 -4.67 14.03
C GLY A 85 12.22 -4.35 14.71
N ILE A 86 13.28 -4.04 13.95
CA ILE A 86 14.53 -3.52 14.49
C ILE A 86 14.62 -2.00 14.27
N PRO A 87 15.39 -1.27 15.12
CA PRO A 87 15.58 0.16 14.93
C PRO A 87 16.16 0.50 13.55
N TYR A 88 15.73 1.61 12.96
CA TYR A 88 16.21 2.05 11.63
C TYR A 88 17.74 2.14 11.58
N GLU A 89 18.38 2.61 12.66
CA GLU A 89 19.83 2.74 12.78
C GLU A 89 20.57 1.39 12.72
N ASN A 90 19.89 0.29 13.00
CA ASN A 90 20.47 -1.07 13.01
C ASN A 90 20.23 -1.81 11.69
N ILE A 91 19.55 -1.19 10.72
CA ILE A 91 19.37 -1.79 9.39
C ILE A 91 20.75 -1.82 8.69
N PRO A 92 21.18 -2.99 8.16
CA PRO A 92 22.45 -3.09 7.47
C PRO A 92 22.55 -2.16 6.26
N ASP A 93 23.70 -1.50 6.10
CA ASP A 93 24.03 -0.78 4.89
C ASP A 93 24.37 -1.81 3.80
N ILE A 94 23.60 -1.81 2.72
CA ILE A 94 23.80 -2.72 1.59
C ILE A 94 24.65 -2.08 0.47
N GLY A 95 25.18 -0.89 0.71
CA GLY A 95 26.01 -0.16 -0.27
C GLY A 95 25.19 0.49 -1.38
N THR A 96 25.90 0.94 -2.40
CA THR A 96 25.30 1.57 -3.58
C THR A 96 24.93 0.51 -4.61
N LEU A 97 23.63 0.31 -4.81
CA LEU A 97 23.09 -0.64 -5.78
C LEU A 97 22.45 0.10 -6.97
N SER A 98 22.53 -0.48 -8.16
CA SER A 98 21.75 -0.04 -9.31
C SER A 98 20.26 -0.32 -9.08
N SER A 99 19.38 0.31 -9.87
CA SER A 99 17.94 0.05 -9.79
C SER A 99 17.59 -1.42 -9.99
N LYS A 100 18.31 -2.11 -10.88
CA LYS A 100 18.15 -3.55 -11.11
C LYS A 100 18.52 -4.35 -9.87
N GLU A 101 19.69 -4.10 -9.31
CA GLU A 101 20.17 -4.79 -8.09
C GLU A 101 19.26 -4.53 -6.90
N LEU A 102 18.74 -3.30 -6.74
CA LEU A 102 17.76 -2.97 -5.69
C LEU A 102 16.46 -3.75 -5.87
N GLY A 103 15.98 -3.91 -7.10
CA GLY A 103 14.78 -4.71 -7.39
C GLY A 103 14.97 -6.19 -7.08
N GLU A 104 16.16 -6.73 -7.32
CA GLU A 104 16.51 -8.14 -7.07
C GLU A 104 16.90 -8.41 -5.61
N PHE A 105 17.30 -7.39 -4.86
CA PHE A 105 17.76 -7.54 -3.49
C PHE A 105 16.65 -8.09 -2.58
N ARG A 106 16.99 -9.15 -1.86
CA ARG A 106 16.08 -9.80 -0.90
C ARG A 106 16.68 -9.70 0.50
N PRO A 107 16.01 -8.96 1.43
CA PRO A 107 16.41 -9.02 2.84
C PRO A 107 16.33 -10.44 3.39
N PRO A 108 17.12 -10.80 4.41
CA PRO A 108 17.05 -12.13 5.00
C PRO A 108 15.62 -12.48 5.45
N GLN A 109 15.09 -13.62 5.01
CA GLN A 109 13.72 -14.08 5.28
C GLN A 109 12.60 -13.17 4.73
N GLY A 110 12.95 -12.24 3.86
CA GLY A 110 12.01 -11.32 3.22
C GLY A 110 11.77 -11.62 1.75
N GLU A 111 11.19 -10.66 1.05
CA GLU A 111 10.96 -10.70 -0.39
C GLU A 111 11.72 -9.57 -1.10
N SER A 112 12.02 -9.75 -2.38
CA SER A 112 12.57 -8.68 -3.21
C SER A 112 11.45 -7.72 -3.69
N PHE A 113 11.84 -6.52 -4.12
CA PHE A 113 10.86 -5.60 -4.72
C PHE A 113 10.28 -6.14 -6.03
N ASN A 114 11.07 -6.90 -6.81
CA ASN A 114 10.56 -7.56 -8.02
C ASN A 114 9.43 -8.55 -7.69
N GLU A 115 9.52 -9.28 -6.58
CA GLU A 115 8.44 -10.16 -6.12
C GLU A 115 7.19 -9.37 -5.71
N VAL A 116 7.37 -8.21 -5.07
CA VAL A 116 6.26 -7.29 -4.78
C VAL A 116 5.58 -6.85 -6.07
N CYS A 117 6.35 -6.45 -7.09
CA CYS A 117 5.81 -6.05 -8.39
C CYS A 117 4.96 -7.16 -9.02
N VAL A 118 5.42 -8.40 -8.99
CA VAL A 118 4.67 -9.52 -9.57
C VAL A 118 3.34 -9.72 -8.87
N ARG A 119 3.32 -9.85 -7.54
CA ARG A 119 2.08 -10.12 -6.81
C ARG A 119 1.10 -8.95 -6.84
N VAL A 120 1.59 -7.72 -6.77
CA VAL A 120 0.77 -6.51 -6.82
C VAL A 120 0.13 -6.34 -8.19
N ASN A 121 0.88 -6.50 -9.28
CA ASN A 121 0.33 -6.35 -10.62
C ASN A 121 -0.70 -7.43 -10.95
N LEU A 122 -0.50 -8.66 -10.50
CA LEU A 122 -1.52 -9.71 -10.63
C LEU A 122 -2.83 -9.34 -9.91
N ALA A 123 -2.74 -8.78 -8.69
CA ALA A 123 -3.90 -8.33 -7.95
C ALA A 123 -4.61 -7.16 -8.63
N VAL A 124 -3.87 -6.18 -9.11
CA VAL A 124 -4.42 -5.01 -9.82
C VAL A 124 -5.09 -5.45 -11.13
N ASP A 125 -4.49 -6.35 -11.89
CA ASP A 125 -5.10 -6.91 -13.11
C ASP A 125 -6.43 -7.63 -12.80
N GLU A 126 -6.49 -8.37 -11.71
CA GLU A 126 -7.73 -9.01 -11.24
C GLU A 126 -8.79 -7.97 -10.89
N ILE A 127 -8.43 -6.93 -10.15
CA ILE A 127 -9.33 -5.82 -9.79
C ILE A 127 -9.87 -5.13 -11.04
N LEU A 128 -8.99 -4.81 -11.99
CA LEU A 128 -9.38 -4.16 -13.25
C LEU A 128 -10.33 -5.02 -14.07
N LYS A 129 -10.11 -6.32 -14.14
CA LYS A 129 -11.01 -7.25 -14.85
C LYS A 129 -12.38 -7.32 -14.19
N LYS A 130 -12.45 -7.33 -12.85
CA LYS A 130 -13.72 -7.35 -12.12
C LYS A 130 -14.54 -6.08 -12.31
N SER A 131 -13.91 -4.94 -12.50
CA SER A 131 -14.58 -3.64 -12.70
C SER A 131 -15.07 -3.41 -14.13
N ASN A 132 -14.92 -4.38 -15.02
CA ASN A 132 -15.31 -4.28 -16.45
C ASN A 132 -14.76 -3.05 -17.18
N ASN A 133 -13.67 -2.47 -16.72
CA ASN A 133 -13.04 -1.25 -17.26
C ASN A 133 -13.99 -0.03 -17.38
N GLN A 134 -15.09 0.00 -16.65
CA GLN A 134 -16.09 1.08 -16.71
C GLN A 134 -16.30 1.82 -15.39
N GLU A 135 -15.53 1.49 -14.37
CA GLU A 135 -15.69 2.05 -13.03
C GLU A 135 -14.37 2.67 -12.55
N ASN A 136 -14.49 3.76 -11.82
CA ASN A 136 -13.32 4.29 -11.10
C ASN A 136 -12.94 3.34 -9.96
N ILE A 137 -11.66 3.20 -9.72
CA ILE A 137 -11.11 2.32 -8.70
C ILE A 137 -10.24 3.15 -7.76
N VAL A 138 -10.48 3.02 -6.47
CA VAL A 138 -9.63 3.58 -5.41
C VAL A 138 -9.03 2.42 -4.63
N ILE A 139 -7.71 2.45 -4.46
CA ILE A 139 -6.95 1.45 -3.69
C ILE A 139 -6.20 2.16 -2.58
N VAL A 140 -6.47 1.77 -1.34
CA VAL A 140 -5.68 2.23 -0.18
C VAL A 140 -4.60 1.19 0.12
N ALA A 141 -3.35 1.59 0.00
CA ALA A 141 -2.21 0.67 0.09
C ALA A 141 -0.95 1.36 0.64
N HIS A 142 0.21 0.90 0.21
CA HIS A 142 1.52 1.29 0.71
C HIS A 142 2.38 1.95 -0.37
N ALA A 143 3.44 2.63 0.05
CA ALA A 143 4.35 3.29 -0.89
C ALA A 143 5.01 2.32 -1.87
N GLY A 144 5.45 1.16 -1.41
CA GLY A 144 6.03 0.12 -2.27
C GLY A 144 5.00 -0.48 -3.22
N THR A 145 3.79 -0.75 -2.74
CA THR A 145 2.66 -1.22 -3.56
C THR A 145 2.32 -0.21 -4.67
N ILE A 146 2.25 1.07 -4.34
CA ILE A 146 1.99 2.14 -5.32
C ILE A 146 3.10 2.19 -6.37
N ARG A 147 4.35 2.13 -5.93
CA ARG A 147 5.53 2.11 -6.81
C ARG A 147 5.53 0.91 -7.76
N ALA A 148 5.05 -0.24 -7.31
CA ALA A 148 4.99 -1.45 -8.12
C ALA A 148 3.99 -1.36 -9.28
N VAL A 149 3.02 -0.44 -9.21
CA VAL A 149 1.99 -0.21 -10.25
C VAL A 149 2.43 0.85 -11.26
N LEU A 150 3.31 1.77 -10.87
CA LEU A 150 3.82 2.86 -11.73
C LEU A 150 4.90 2.38 -12.69
#